data_a8727a6ae2ccbf3e17c4a2f2c05364bb
#
_entry.id   a8727a6ae2ccbf3e17c4a2f2c05364bb
#
_cell.length_a   1.000
_cell.length_b   1.000
_cell.length_c   1.000
_cell.angle_alpha   90.00
_cell.angle_beta   90.00
_cell.angle_gamma   90.00
#
_symmetry.space_group_name_H-M   'P 1'
#
loop_
_entity.id
_entity.type
_entity.pdbx_description
1 polymer ?
#
loop_
_entity_poly.entity_id
_entity_poly.type
_entity_poly.pdbx_seq_one_letter_code
_entity_poly.pdbx_strand_id
1 'polypeptide(L)'
;MLVAWATLVDRRPLTDYGVVASRRWVADLGVALLAGLAVWTAWHGLAASLGWFDLAAGPALDGGEVAGVVGVFASLAINTWVQDVVFFAIVLAVAAEGFHARGVGRHRAVLGGWLVGVLFFTAIHGTPTVIDAAATALGAAVFGLLYVHTGDLAATIGVHWGSSFAAGPLFAAPERARAVVHVTGSVPGVDAMAPALVLYPVTYLLVVGWLRVSRGHVGVDPSLATWTERTDGRFGTRGE
;
A
#
# COMPACT_ATOMS: atom_id res chain seq x y z
N MET A 1 6.07 -11.97 13.24
CA MET A 1 6.84 -12.35 12.03
C MET A 1 7.99 -11.38 11.76
N LEU A 2 7.75 -10.07 11.50
CA LEU A 2 8.82 -9.09 11.21
C LEU A 2 9.90 -9.01 12.29
N VAL A 3 9.53 -8.94 13.57
CA VAL A 3 10.49 -8.90 14.68
C VAL A 3 11.40 -10.13 14.67
N ALA A 4 10.82 -11.32 14.48
CA ALA A 4 11.60 -12.55 14.41
C ALA A 4 12.54 -12.56 13.19
N TRP A 5 12.06 -12.13 12.02
CA TRP A 5 12.91 -11.99 10.84
C TRP A 5 14.04 -11.00 11.08
N ALA A 6 13.71 -9.78 11.53
CA ALA A 6 14.68 -8.72 11.78
C ALA A 6 15.75 -9.11 12.79
N THR A 7 15.37 -9.84 13.86
CA THR A 7 16.30 -10.18 14.94
C THR A 7 17.09 -11.48 14.71
N LEU A 8 16.46 -12.50 14.11
CA LEU A 8 17.05 -13.84 14.01
C LEU A 8 17.70 -14.11 12.66
N VAL A 9 17.14 -13.56 11.57
CA VAL A 9 17.61 -13.82 10.21
C VAL A 9 18.46 -12.66 9.71
N ASP A 10 17.91 -11.47 9.68
CA ASP A 10 18.53 -10.31 9.04
C ASP A 10 19.36 -9.45 10.00
N ARG A 11 19.14 -9.61 11.30
CA ARG A 11 19.85 -8.92 12.39
C ARG A 11 19.84 -7.39 12.26
N ARG A 12 18.72 -6.82 11.82
CA ARG A 12 18.52 -5.38 11.63
C ARG A 12 17.54 -4.79 12.65
N PRO A 13 17.65 -3.50 12.98
CA PRO A 13 16.62 -2.80 13.75
C PRO A 13 15.34 -2.65 12.90
N LEU A 14 14.18 -2.61 13.57
CA LEU A 14 12.88 -2.45 12.89
C LEU A 14 12.78 -1.17 12.06
N THR A 15 13.54 -0.14 12.44
CA THR A 15 13.62 1.13 11.70
C THR A 15 14.15 0.97 10.28
N ASP A 16 15.01 -0.03 10.03
CA ASP A 16 15.56 -0.30 8.70
C ASP A 16 14.50 -0.90 7.75
N TYR A 17 13.40 -1.40 8.30
CA TYR A 17 12.22 -1.84 7.55
C TYR A 17 11.14 -0.76 7.44
N GLY A 18 11.47 0.50 7.76
CA GLY A 18 10.54 1.62 7.65
C GLY A 18 9.44 1.66 8.71
N VAL A 19 9.63 0.96 9.85
CA VAL A 19 8.74 1.03 11.01
C VAL A 19 9.28 2.06 11.99
N VAL A 20 8.90 3.33 11.81
CA VAL A 20 9.39 4.45 12.62
C VAL A 20 8.23 5.11 13.36
N ALA A 21 8.10 4.87 14.66
CA ALA A 21 7.05 5.49 15.47
C ALA A 21 7.34 7.00 15.69
N SER A 22 6.91 7.84 14.75
CA SER A 22 7.04 9.30 14.82
C SER A 22 5.74 10.00 14.47
N ARG A 23 5.59 11.27 14.91
CA ARG A 23 4.40 12.08 14.55
C ARG A 23 4.26 12.23 13.03
N ARG A 24 5.38 12.33 12.31
CA ARG A 24 5.41 12.40 10.85
C ARG A 24 4.91 11.09 10.24
N TRP A 25 5.39 9.95 10.72
CA TRP A 25 4.95 8.65 10.26
C TRP A 25 3.43 8.49 10.39
N VAL A 26 2.87 8.88 11.54
CA VAL A 26 1.41 8.84 11.76
C VAL A 26 0.66 9.80 10.83
N ALA A 27 1.21 11.00 10.58
CA ALA A 27 0.61 11.96 9.66
C ALA A 27 0.62 11.44 8.21
N ASP A 28 1.75 10.89 7.76
CA ASP A 28 1.89 10.32 6.41
C ASP A 28 0.96 9.12 6.22
N LEU A 29 0.84 8.23 7.23
CA LEU A 29 -0.13 7.14 7.24
C LEU A 29 -1.58 7.66 7.11
N GLY A 30 -1.95 8.65 7.94
CA GLY A 30 -3.30 9.20 7.97
C GLY A 30 -3.69 9.89 6.66
N VAL A 31 -2.80 10.73 6.12
CA VAL A 31 -3.06 11.41 4.84
C VAL A 31 -3.15 10.41 3.69
N ALA A 32 -2.27 9.41 3.65
CA ALA A 32 -2.28 8.38 2.62
C ALA A 32 -3.53 7.50 2.70
N LEU A 33 -3.97 7.12 3.91
CA LEU A 33 -5.22 6.40 4.15
C LEU A 33 -6.42 7.21 3.65
N LEU A 34 -6.50 8.49 4.01
CA LEU A 34 -7.58 9.37 3.58
C LEU A 34 -7.57 9.61 2.07
N ALA A 35 -6.40 9.72 1.44
CA ALA A 35 -6.29 9.83 0.00
C ALA A 35 -6.83 8.57 -0.72
N GLY A 36 -6.45 7.38 -0.26
CA GLY A 36 -6.99 6.13 -0.78
C GLY A 36 -8.51 6.05 -0.64
N LEU A 37 -9.04 6.30 0.56
CA LEU A 37 -10.47 6.34 0.82
C LEU A 37 -11.20 7.36 -0.09
N ALA A 38 -10.69 8.58 -0.16
CA ALA A 38 -11.34 9.69 -0.88
C ALA A 38 -11.41 9.44 -2.38
N VAL A 39 -10.32 8.97 -3.00
CA VAL A 39 -10.27 8.73 -4.45
C VAL A 39 -11.25 7.64 -4.86
N TRP A 40 -11.29 6.53 -4.13
CA TRP A 40 -12.24 5.45 -4.42
C TRP A 40 -13.70 5.83 -4.11
N THR A 41 -13.94 6.60 -3.04
CA THR A 41 -15.28 7.12 -2.73
C THR A 41 -15.75 8.11 -3.81
N ALA A 42 -14.88 9.01 -4.25
CA ALA A 42 -15.19 9.95 -5.34
C ALA A 42 -15.53 9.21 -6.65
N TRP A 43 -14.83 8.13 -6.96
CA TRP A 43 -15.15 7.29 -8.11
C TRP A 43 -16.55 6.70 -8.02
N HIS A 44 -16.93 6.09 -6.89
CA HIS A 44 -18.28 5.54 -6.73
C HIS A 44 -19.37 6.62 -6.81
N GLY A 45 -19.11 7.79 -6.22
CA GLY A 45 -20.02 8.95 -6.35
C GLY A 45 -20.16 9.43 -7.79
N LEU A 46 -19.04 9.53 -8.52
CA LEU A 46 -19.06 9.90 -9.95
C LEU A 46 -19.81 8.86 -10.78
N ALA A 47 -19.51 7.58 -10.62
CA ALA A 47 -20.17 6.51 -11.34
C ALA A 47 -21.68 6.47 -11.08
N ALA A 48 -22.11 6.73 -9.84
CA ALA A 48 -23.52 6.86 -9.49
C ALA A 48 -24.16 8.10 -10.16
N SER A 49 -23.48 9.25 -10.17
CA SER A 49 -24.00 10.46 -10.83
C SER A 49 -24.17 10.31 -12.34
N LEU A 50 -23.40 9.40 -12.95
CA LEU A 50 -23.49 9.03 -14.37
C LEU A 50 -24.54 7.92 -14.64
N GLY A 51 -25.20 7.43 -13.60
CA GLY A 51 -26.19 6.35 -13.72
C GLY A 51 -25.59 4.97 -14.02
N TRP A 52 -24.29 4.77 -13.76
CA TRP A 52 -23.64 3.46 -13.91
C TRP A 52 -23.81 2.59 -12.68
N PHE A 53 -23.90 3.22 -11.50
CA PHE A 53 -24.10 2.56 -10.22
C PHE A 53 -25.36 3.08 -9.53
N ASP A 54 -26.09 2.18 -8.88
CA ASP A 54 -27.07 2.52 -7.86
C ASP A 54 -26.45 2.28 -6.48
N LEU A 55 -26.52 3.28 -5.63
CA LEU A 55 -25.99 3.24 -4.28
C LEU A 55 -27.15 3.16 -3.27
N ALA A 56 -27.11 2.19 -2.39
CA ALA A 56 -28.09 2.01 -1.31
C ALA A 56 -27.37 1.83 0.04
N ALA A 57 -28.05 2.19 1.12
CA ALA A 57 -27.54 1.90 2.45
C ALA A 57 -27.36 0.38 2.65
N GLY A 58 -26.18 -0.02 3.10
CA GLY A 58 -25.91 -1.41 3.46
C GLY A 58 -26.31 -1.71 4.90
N PRO A 59 -26.38 -2.99 5.29
CA PRO A 59 -26.78 -3.43 6.63
C PRO A 59 -25.92 -2.90 7.77
N ALA A 60 -24.71 -2.48 7.45
CA ALA A 60 -23.79 -1.89 8.42
C ALA A 60 -24.31 -0.58 9.06
N LEU A 61 -25.19 0.14 8.38
CA LEU A 61 -25.78 1.38 8.89
C LEU A 61 -26.96 1.13 9.84
N ASP A 62 -27.49 -0.08 9.90
CA ASP A 62 -28.62 -0.43 10.77
C ASP A 62 -28.21 -0.77 12.23
N GLY A 63 -26.99 -0.40 12.63
CA GLY A 63 -26.49 -0.48 14.00
C GLY A 63 -25.97 -1.85 14.43
N GLY A 64 -26.48 -2.95 13.89
CA GLY A 64 -26.05 -4.32 14.22
C GLY A 64 -24.71 -4.76 13.60
N GLU A 65 -24.33 -4.11 12.51
CA GLU A 65 -23.14 -4.50 11.73
C GLU A 65 -21.95 -3.54 11.88
N VAL A 66 -22.08 -2.46 12.66
CA VAL A 66 -20.98 -1.47 12.85
C VAL A 66 -19.73 -2.13 13.40
N ALA A 67 -19.87 -3.01 14.41
CA ALA A 67 -18.74 -3.76 14.97
C ALA A 67 -18.07 -4.67 13.91
N GLY A 68 -18.86 -5.26 13.02
CA GLY A 68 -18.37 -6.05 11.90
C GLY A 68 -17.54 -5.23 10.92
N VAL A 69 -17.98 -4.02 10.55
CA VAL A 69 -17.25 -3.10 9.68
C VAL A 69 -15.95 -2.64 10.32
N VAL A 70 -15.99 -2.26 11.61
CA VAL A 70 -14.78 -1.89 12.37
C VAL A 70 -13.80 -3.08 12.42
N GLY A 71 -14.30 -4.29 12.65
CA GLY A 71 -13.48 -5.50 12.61
C GLY A 71 -12.82 -5.75 11.28
N VAL A 72 -13.54 -5.57 10.17
CA VAL A 72 -12.98 -5.67 8.80
C VAL A 72 -11.97 -4.57 8.54
N PHE A 73 -12.26 -3.33 8.92
CA PHE A 73 -11.32 -2.21 8.79
C PHE A 73 -10.00 -2.50 9.53
N ALA A 74 -10.08 -2.98 10.77
CA ALA A 74 -8.90 -3.34 11.56
C ALA A 74 -8.14 -4.56 10.97
N SER A 75 -8.86 -5.57 10.48
CA SER A 75 -8.24 -6.75 9.87
C SER A 75 -7.51 -6.41 8.57
N LEU A 76 -8.05 -5.50 7.76
CA LEU A 76 -7.39 -4.97 6.58
C LEU A 76 -6.12 -4.19 6.95
N ALA A 77 -6.13 -3.40 8.04
CA ALA A 77 -4.92 -2.73 8.51
C ALA A 77 -3.79 -3.72 8.79
N ILE A 78 -4.10 -4.82 9.49
CA ILE A 78 -3.13 -5.88 9.79
C ILE A 78 -2.68 -6.58 8.51
N ASN A 79 -3.60 -6.91 7.62
CA ASN A 79 -3.30 -7.61 6.37
C ASN A 79 -2.38 -6.76 5.46
N THR A 80 -2.75 -5.51 5.20
CA THR A 80 -1.95 -4.60 4.37
C THR A 80 -0.58 -4.35 4.99
N TRP A 81 -0.50 -4.16 6.31
CA TRP A 81 0.78 -4.05 7.00
C TRP A 81 1.67 -5.28 6.77
N VAL A 82 1.13 -6.49 6.96
CA VAL A 82 1.90 -7.73 6.75
C VAL A 82 2.37 -7.85 5.31
N GLN A 83 1.51 -7.53 4.34
CA GLN A 83 1.87 -7.57 2.92
C GLN A 83 2.96 -6.55 2.60
N ASP A 84 2.79 -5.30 3.00
CA ASP A 84 3.72 -4.22 2.69
C ASP A 84 5.10 -4.45 3.33
N VAL A 85 5.14 -5.00 4.55
CA VAL A 85 6.39 -5.44 5.19
C VAL A 85 7.07 -6.53 4.36
N VAL A 86 6.34 -7.55 3.92
CA VAL A 86 6.94 -8.66 3.18
C VAL A 86 7.45 -8.19 1.82
N PHE A 87 6.62 -7.49 1.03
CA PHE A 87 6.96 -7.20 -0.37
C PHE A 87 7.87 -5.99 -0.53
N PHE A 88 7.67 -4.95 0.29
CA PHE A 88 8.41 -3.70 0.12
C PHE A 88 9.52 -3.53 1.15
N ALA A 89 9.30 -3.85 2.42
CA ALA A 89 10.37 -3.71 3.39
C ALA A 89 11.38 -4.88 3.37
N ILE A 90 10.99 -6.10 2.98
CA ILE A 90 11.88 -7.25 2.94
C ILE A 90 12.31 -7.58 1.51
N VAL A 91 11.37 -7.99 0.63
CA VAL A 91 11.71 -8.49 -0.72
C VAL A 91 12.40 -7.41 -1.56
N LEU A 92 11.85 -6.19 -1.57
CA LEU A 92 12.44 -5.06 -2.31
C LEU A 92 13.86 -4.77 -1.79
N ALA A 93 14.03 -4.61 -0.48
CA ALA A 93 15.33 -4.26 0.10
C ALA A 93 16.39 -5.34 -0.14
N VAL A 94 16.05 -6.62 0.12
CA VAL A 94 16.98 -7.75 -0.12
C VAL A 94 17.37 -7.84 -1.60
N ALA A 95 16.41 -7.64 -2.53
CA ALA A 95 16.71 -7.62 -3.95
C ALA A 95 17.60 -6.43 -4.34
N ALA A 96 17.31 -5.24 -3.81
CA ALA A 96 18.11 -4.03 -4.06
C ALA A 96 19.56 -4.20 -3.59
N GLU A 97 19.75 -4.73 -2.39
CA GLU A 97 21.08 -5.04 -1.86
C GLU A 97 21.80 -6.10 -2.69
N GLY A 98 21.08 -7.14 -3.09
CA GLY A 98 21.62 -8.18 -3.96
C GLY A 98 22.08 -7.64 -5.33
N PHE A 99 21.36 -6.70 -5.94
CA PHE A 99 21.77 -6.02 -7.15
C PHE A 99 22.97 -5.11 -6.90
N HIS A 100 22.94 -4.33 -5.82
CA HIS A 100 24.04 -3.43 -5.49
C HIS A 100 25.35 -4.20 -5.22
N ALA A 101 25.29 -5.30 -4.49
CA ALA A 101 26.45 -6.17 -4.24
C ALA A 101 27.06 -6.75 -5.52
N ARG A 102 26.31 -6.80 -6.61
CA ARG A 102 26.78 -7.22 -7.94
C ARG A 102 27.24 -6.06 -8.83
N GLY A 103 27.45 -4.88 -8.25
CA GLY A 103 27.96 -3.70 -8.96
C GLY A 103 26.89 -2.81 -9.62
N VAL A 104 25.60 -3.07 -9.41
CA VAL A 104 24.55 -2.16 -9.87
C VAL A 104 24.55 -0.89 -9.00
N GLY A 105 24.56 0.27 -9.63
CA GLY A 105 24.49 1.55 -8.89
C GLY A 105 23.23 1.63 -8.02
N ARG A 106 23.34 2.23 -6.82
CA ARG A 106 22.31 2.21 -5.76
C ARG A 106 20.90 2.53 -6.24
N HIS A 107 20.71 3.63 -6.97
CA HIS A 107 19.39 4.02 -7.48
C HIS A 107 18.78 2.95 -8.40
N ARG A 108 19.58 2.37 -9.31
CA ARG A 108 19.12 1.29 -10.20
C ARG A 108 18.84 0.01 -9.42
N ALA A 109 19.63 -0.26 -8.40
CA ALA A 109 19.44 -1.41 -7.52
C ALA A 109 18.11 -1.31 -6.76
N VAL A 110 17.78 -0.14 -6.21
CA VAL A 110 16.48 0.12 -5.54
C VAL A 110 15.32 -0.05 -6.53
N LEU A 111 15.41 0.53 -7.73
CA LEU A 111 14.37 0.36 -8.75
C LEU A 111 14.23 -1.09 -9.22
N GLY A 112 15.34 -1.82 -9.32
CA GLY A 112 15.33 -3.26 -9.58
C GLY A 112 14.64 -4.06 -8.48
N GLY A 113 14.95 -3.74 -7.22
CA GLY A 113 14.29 -4.33 -6.04
C GLY A 113 12.80 -4.02 -6.01
N TRP A 114 12.41 -2.77 -6.30
CA TRP A 114 11.01 -2.39 -6.45
C TRP A 114 10.29 -3.24 -7.50
N LEU A 115 10.87 -3.42 -8.68
CA LEU A 115 10.29 -4.25 -9.72
C LEU A 115 10.12 -5.71 -9.27
N VAL A 116 11.10 -6.27 -8.57
CA VAL A 116 11.00 -7.63 -7.99
C VAL A 116 9.84 -7.69 -6.99
N GLY A 117 9.69 -6.70 -6.11
CA GLY A 117 8.58 -6.62 -5.15
C GLY A 117 7.22 -6.57 -5.86
N VAL A 118 7.07 -5.75 -6.90
CA VAL A 118 5.85 -5.64 -7.72
C VAL A 118 5.51 -6.96 -8.39
N LEU A 119 6.47 -7.60 -9.04
CA LEU A 119 6.25 -8.88 -9.73
C LEU A 119 5.86 -9.98 -8.76
N PHE A 120 6.53 -10.05 -7.62
CA PHE A 120 6.24 -11.06 -6.61
C PHE A 120 4.88 -10.85 -5.95
N PHE A 121 4.53 -9.59 -5.60
CA PHE A 121 3.21 -9.22 -5.12
C PHE A 121 2.12 -9.64 -6.10
N THR A 122 2.28 -9.30 -7.38
CA THR A 122 1.30 -9.63 -8.43
C THR A 122 1.15 -11.13 -8.60
N ALA A 123 2.27 -11.86 -8.65
CA ALA A 123 2.26 -13.30 -8.88
C ALA A 123 1.51 -14.07 -7.78
N ILE A 124 1.63 -13.68 -6.52
CA ILE A 124 0.96 -14.40 -5.42
C ILE A 124 -0.54 -14.10 -5.32
N HIS A 125 -1.02 -13.03 -5.95
CA HIS A 125 -2.44 -12.67 -5.90
C HIS A 125 -3.31 -13.53 -6.85
N GLY A 126 -2.71 -14.31 -7.75
CA GLY A 126 -3.43 -15.28 -8.56
C GLY A 126 -4.59 -14.68 -9.35
N THR A 127 -4.36 -13.55 -10.01
CA THR A 127 -5.39 -12.75 -10.68
C THR A 127 -6.00 -13.49 -11.87
N PRO A 128 -7.35 -13.51 -12.02
CA PRO A 128 -8.02 -14.33 -13.04
C PRO A 128 -7.93 -13.75 -14.46
N THR A 129 -7.77 -12.43 -14.59
CA THR A 129 -7.71 -11.75 -15.90
C THR A 129 -6.44 -10.93 -16.06
N VAL A 130 -6.13 -10.54 -17.30
CA VAL A 130 -5.02 -9.62 -17.60
C VAL A 130 -5.27 -8.23 -16.99
N ILE A 131 -6.53 -7.78 -16.94
CA ILE A 131 -6.88 -6.48 -16.35
C ILE A 131 -6.70 -6.53 -14.84
N ASP A 132 -7.13 -7.60 -14.18
CA ASP A 132 -6.89 -7.81 -12.75
C ASP A 132 -5.39 -7.84 -12.43
N ALA A 133 -4.61 -8.54 -13.25
CA ALA A 133 -3.16 -8.59 -13.11
C ALA A 133 -2.51 -7.21 -13.28
N ALA A 134 -2.95 -6.45 -14.28
CA ALA A 134 -2.44 -5.09 -14.53
C ALA A 134 -2.82 -4.13 -13.39
N ALA A 135 -4.05 -4.19 -12.91
CA ALA A 135 -4.53 -3.38 -11.77
C ALA A 135 -3.77 -3.72 -10.48
N THR A 136 -3.58 -5.01 -10.21
CA THR A 136 -2.81 -5.49 -9.05
C THR A 136 -1.34 -5.05 -9.14
N ALA A 137 -0.71 -5.21 -10.31
CA ALA A 137 0.66 -4.77 -10.54
C ALA A 137 0.82 -3.25 -10.37
N LEU A 138 -0.14 -2.48 -10.87
CA LEU A 138 -0.12 -1.02 -10.73
C LEU A 138 -0.32 -0.59 -9.28
N GLY A 139 -1.23 -1.23 -8.54
CA GLY A 139 -1.37 -1.02 -7.09
C GLY A 139 -0.06 -1.30 -6.35
N ALA A 140 0.54 -2.46 -6.59
CA ALA A 140 1.83 -2.83 -6.01
C ALA A 140 2.95 -1.85 -6.41
N ALA A 141 2.94 -1.37 -7.67
CA ALA A 141 3.90 -0.38 -8.15
C ALA A 141 3.78 0.93 -7.37
N VAL A 142 2.56 1.43 -7.16
CA VAL A 142 2.28 2.62 -6.38
C VAL A 142 2.72 2.45 -4.92
N PHE A 143 2.33 1.36 -4.28
CA PHE A 143 2.70 1.07 -2.89
C PHE A 143 4.21 1.01 -2.72
N GLY A 144 4.90 0.26 -3.58
CA GLY A 144 6.34 0.14 -3.55
C GLY A 144 7.08 1.45 -3.87
N LEU A 145 6.56 2.29 -4.80
CA LEU A 145 7.15 3.61 -5.07
C LEU A 145 7.06 4.55 -3.88
N LEU A 146 5.96 4.53 -3.12
CA LEU A 146 5.84 5.33 -1.89
C LEU A 146 6.91 4.92 -0.87
N TYR A 147 7.17 3.62 -0.72
CA TYR A 147 8.28 3.13 0.09
C TYR A 147 9.65 3.55 -0.46
N VAL A 148 9.86 3.44 -1.76
CA VAL A 148 11.11 3.89 -2.43
C VAL A 148 11.38 5.37 -2.20
N HIS A 149 10.34 6.19 -2.11
CA HIS A 149 10.48 7.63 -1.89
C HIS A 149 10.73 8.03 -0.45
N THR A 150 10.32 7.23 0.50
CA THR A 150 10.29 7.60 1.91
C THR A 150 11.25 6.79 2.77
N GLY A 151 11.61 5.59 2.33
CA GLY A 151 12.30 4.60 3.16
C GLY A 151 11.48 4.13 4.36
N ASP A 152 10.18 4.49 4.43
CA ASP A 152 9.27 4.04 5.49
C ASP A 152 7.91 3.56 4.93
N LEU A 153 7.20 2.77 5.73
CA LEU A 153 5.98 2.10 5.32
C LEU A 153 4.69 2.93 5.52
N ALA A 154 4.76 4.13 6.10
CA ALA A 154 3.56 4.88 6.48
C ALA A 154 2.63 5.15 5.30
N ALA A 155 3.16 5.81 4.27
CA ALA A 155 2.37 6.17 3.08
C ALA A 155 1.92 4.93 2.30
N THR A 156 2.77 3.91 2.21
CA THR A 156 2.48 2.63 1.57
C THR A 156 1.29 1.95 2.22
N ILE A 157 1.35 1.71 3.54
CA ILE A 157 0.28 1.09 4.32
C ILE A 157 -1.00 1.93 4.23
N GLY A 158 -0.88 3.25 4.35
CA GLY A 158 -2.03 4.15 4.29
C GLY A 158 -2.81 4.02 2.99
N VAL A 159 -2.15 4.15 1.84
CA VAL A 159 -2.80 4.01 0.52
C VAL A 159 -3.37 2.60 0.35
N HIS A 160 -2.58 1.57 0.64
CA HIS A 160 -3.02 0.18 0.47
C HIS A 160 -4.26 -0.12 1.32
N TRP A 161 -4.24 0.25 2.59
CA TRP A 161 -5.36 0.06 3.52
C TRP A 161 -6.60 0.85 3.10
N GLY A 162 -6.47 2.16 2.83
CA GLY A 162 -7.57 3.03 2.44
C GLY A 162 -8.24 2.59 1.14
N SER A 163 -7.44 2.28 0.12
CA SER A 163 -7.94 1.79 -1.17
C SER A 163 -8.65 0.44 -1.03
N SER A 164 -8.06 -0.50 -0.29
CA SER A 164 -8.63 -1.84 -0.07
C SER A 164 -9.93 -1.79 0.71
N PHE A 165 -10.04 -0.90 1.71
CA PHE A 165 -11.28 -0.73 2.45
C PHE A 165 -12.37 -0.10 1.58
N ALA A 166 -12.03 0.93 0.80
CA ALA A 166 -13.00 1.60 -0.05
C ALA A 166 -13.45 0.73 -1.24
N ALA A 167 -12.53 0.02 -1.88
CA ALA A 167 -12.84 -0.84 -3.03
C ALA A 167 -13.59 -2.15 -2.65
N GLY A 168 -13.69 -2.46 -1.38
CA GLY A 168 -14.30 -3.69 -0.89
C GLY A 168 -15.38 -3.42 0.17
N PRO A 169 -15.03 -3.36 1.47
CA PRO A 169 -16.05 -3.30 2.53
C PRO A 169 -16.88 -2.01 2.56
N LEU A 170 -16.32 -0.87 2.12
CA LEU A 170 -17.07 0.38 2.10
C LEU A 170 -18.12 0.36 0.98
N PHE A 171 -17.72 -0.03 -0.22
CA PHE A 171 -18.58 -0.15 -1.39
C PHE A 171 -18.55 -1.59 -1.90
N ALA A 172 -19.62 -2.34 -1.71
CA ALA A 172 -19.67 -3.74 -2.09
C ALA A 172 -21.02 -4.13 -2.69
N ALA A 173 -21.00 -5.22 -3.46
CA ALA A 173 -22.22 -5.83 -3.96
C ALA A 173 -23.13 -6.34 -2.82
N PRO A 174 -24.46 -6.38 -3.02
CA PRO A 174 -25.44 -6.73 -1.99
C PRO A 174 -25.22 -8.08 -1.31
N GLU A 175 -24.54 -9.01 -1.98
CA GLU A 175 -24.22 -10.34 -1.43
C GLU A 175 -23.20 -10.29 -0.30
N ARG A 176 -22.49 -9.18 -0.15
CA ARG A 176 -21.54 -8.98 0.95
C ARG A 176 -22.23 -8.40 2.17
N ALA A 177 -22.51 -9.24 3.15
CA ALA A 177 -23.28 -8.91 4.35
C ALA A 177 -22.74 -7.75 5.22
N ARG A 178 -21.50 -7.30 4.99
CA ARG A 178 -20.84 -6.25 5.79
C ARG A 178 -20.48 -4.99 4.98
N ALA A 179 -21.17 -4.75 3.88
CA ALA A 179 -20.99 -3.51 3.15
C ALA A 179 -21.61 -2.32 3.89
N VAL A 180 -20.93 -1.17 3.89
CA VAL A 180 -21.48 0.09 4.39
C VAL A 180 -22.44 0.66 3.36
N VAL A 181 -22.07 0.60 2.08
CA VAL A 181 -22.88 1.02 0.93
C VAL A 181 -22.97 -0.14 -0.05
N HIS A 182 -24.18 -0.55 -0.38
CA HIS A 182 -24.42 -1.51 -1.45
C HIS A 182 -24.30 -0.81 -2.81
N VAL A 183 -23.58 -1.45 -3.71
CA VAL A 183 -23.40 -1.00 -5.09
C VAL A 183 -24.01 -2.02 -6.02
N THR A 184 -24.96 -1.60 -6.85
CA THR A 184 -25.48 -2.40 -7.96
C THR A 184 -25.22 -1.71 -9.29
N GLY A 185 -25.23 -2.47 -10.37
CA GLY A 185 -24.86 -1.96 -11.69
C GLY A 185 -23.38 -2.17 -12.03
N SER A 186 -22.99 -1.66 -13.18
CA SER A 186 -21.62 -1.72 -13.69
C SER A 186 -21.36 -0.63 -14.70
N VAL A 187 -20.09 -0.28 -14.91
CA VAL A 187 -19.70 0.58 -16.04
C VAL A 187 -19.86 -0.22 -17.35
N PRO A 188 -20.70 0.25 -18.29
CA PRO A 188 -20.97 -0.51 -19.51
C PRO A 188 -19.69 -0.83 -20.30
N GLY A 189 -19.45 -2.12 -20.61
CA GLY A 189 -18.33 -2.57 -21.41
C GLY A 189 -16.94 -2.43 -20.74
N VAL A 190 -16.90 -2.16 -19.44
CA VAL A 190 -15.64 -1.96 -18.69
C VAL A 190 -15.53 -3.05 -17.62
N ASP A 191 -14.36 -3.67 -17.53
CA ASP A 191 -14.02 -4.61 -16.46
C ASP A 191 -14.07 -3.93 -15.09
N ALA A 192 -14.54 -4.64 -14.08
CA ALA A 192 -14.70 -4.10 -12.73
C ALA A 192 -13.41 -3.57 -12.11
N MET A 193 -12.27 -4.11 -12.48
CA MET A 193 -10.95 -3.67 -12.00
C MET A 193 -10.31 -2.58 -12.86
N ALA A 194 -10.81 -2.30 -14.06
CA ALA A 194 -10.23 -1.29 -14.94
C ALA A 194 -10.14 0.12 -14.32
N PRO A 195 -11.10 0.60 -13.52
CA PRO A 195 -10.97 1.90 -12.85
C PRO A 195 -9.71 2.01 -11.98
N ALA A 196 -9.23 0.92 -11.39
CA ALA A 196 -8.01 0.91 -10.59
C ALA A 196 -6.78 1.40 -11.37
N LEU A 197 -6.75 1.21 -12.70
CA LEU A 197 -5.66 1.70 -13.57
C LEU A 197 -5.56 3.24 -13.60
N VAL A 198 -6.62 3.94 -13.22
CA VAL A 198 -6.64 5.41 -13.09
C VAL A 198 -6.57 5.82 -11.62
N LEU A 199 -7.28 5.12 -10.74
CA LEU A 199 -7.43 5.52 -9.34
C LEU A 199 -6.10 5.39 -8.57
N TYR A 200 -5.29 4.35 -8.81
CA TYR A 200 -3.98 4.24 -8.18
C TYR A 200 -3.01 5.37 -8.58
N PRO A 201 -2.83 5.72 -9.87
CA PRO A 201 -2.04 6.89 -10.25
C PRO A 201 -2.53 8.20 -9.63
N VAL A 202 -3.85 8.43 -9.59
CA VAL A 202 -4.40 9.64 -8.95
C VAL A 202 -4.09 9.67 -7.46
N THR A 203 -4.31 8.56 -6.75
CA THR A 203 -3.96 8.43 -5.33
C THR A 203 -2.47 8.66 -5.10
N TYR A 204 -1.61 8.07 -5.93
CA TYR A 204 -0.16 8.28 -5.87
C TYR A 204 0.22 9.76 -6.01
N LEU A 205 -0.33 10.46 -7.00
CA LEU A 205 -0.03 11.88 -7.22
C LEU A 205 -0.44 12.75 -6.02
N LEU A 206 -1.59 12.48 -5.42
CA LEU A 206 -2.04 13.19 -4.21
C LEU A 206 -1.08 12.97 -3.04
N VAL A 207 -0.68 11.72 -2.80
CA VAL A 207 0.22 11.38 -1.68
C VAL A 207 1.64 11.90 -1.94
N VAL A 208 2.15 11.81 -3.17
CA VAL A 208 3.46 12.40 -3.54
C VAL A 208 3.42 13.93 -3.38
N GLY A 209 2.31 14.57 -3.75
CA GLY A 209 2.11 16.00 -3.49
C GLY A 209 2.22 16.35 -1.99
N TRP A 210 1.56 15.58 -1.14
CA TRP A 210 1.70 15.69 0.32
C TRP A 210 3.14 15.47 0.79
N LEU A 211 3.77 14.38 0.35
CA LEU A 211 5.15 14.07 0.74
C LEU A 211 6.12 15.18 0.32
N ARG A 212 5.92 15.77 -0.85
CA ARG A 212 6.72 16.89 -1.31
C ARG A 212 6.57 18.13 -0.43
N VAL A 213 5.36 18.43 0.03
CA VAL A 213 5.09 19.55 0.95
C VAL A 213 5.64 19.26 2.35
N SER A 214 5.41 18.04 2.86
CA SER A 214 5.75 17.69 4.24
C SER A 214 7.23 17.34 4.43
N ARG A 215 7.91 16.82 3.38
CA ARG A 215 9.32 16.35 3.43
C ARG A 215 10.28 17.23 2.61
N GLY A 216 9.77 18.17 1.81
CA GLY A 216 10.56 19.08 0.98
C GLY A 216 11.09 18.46 -0.33
N HIS A 217 11.26 17.16 -0.40
CA HIS A 217 11.69 16.45 -1.61
C HIS A 217 11.04 15.07 -1.71
N VAL A 218 10.98 14.55 -2.93
CA VAL A 218 10.58 13.17 -3.22
C VAL A 218 11.56 12.63 -4.25
N GLY A 219 12.18 11.51 -3.98
CA GLY A 219 13.16 10.88 -4.85
C GLY A 219 13.42 9.44 -4.42
N VAL A 220 14.23 8.72 -5.16
CA VAL A 220 14.63 7.35 -4.78
C VAL A 220 15.56 7.42 -3.58
N ASP A 221 15.21 6.75 -2.48
CA ASP A 221 16.08 6.62 -1.31
C ASP A 221 17.18 5.57 -1.57
N PRO A 222 18.44 6.00 -1.79
CA PRO A 222 19.51 5.05 -2.10
C PRO A 222 19.94 4.21 -0.90
N SER A 223 19.50 4.56 0.32
CA SER A 223 19.82 3.80 1.53
C SER A 223 19.17 2.43 1.55
N LEU A 224 18.07 2.24 0.79
CA LEU A 224 17.40 0.96 0.63
C LEU A 224 18.24 -0.13 -0.07
N ALA A 225 19.34 0.25 -0.75
CA ALA A 225 20.29 -0.67 -1.37
C ALA A 225 21.56 -0.88 -0.53
N THR A 226 21.60 -0.42 0.71
CA THR A 226 22.77 -0.53 1.56
C THR A 226 22.49 -1.40 2.77
N TRP A 227 23.14 -2.56 2.80
CA TRP A 227 23.16 -3.38 4.00
C TRP A 227 24.16 -2.82 5.00
N THR A 228 23.71 -2.53 6.21
CA THR A 228 24.58 -2.15 7.33
C THR A 228 24.77 -3.35 8.23
N GLU A 229 25.95 -3.96 8.15
CA GLU A 229 26.33 -5.04 9.05
C GLU A 229 26.35 -4.53 10.50
N ARG A 230 25.78 -5.28 11.39
CA ARG A 230 25.81 -5.00 12.83
C ARG A 230 27.19 -5.33 13.35
N THR A 231 28.02 -4.31 13.58
CA THR A 231 29.41 -4.50 14.00
C THR A 231 29.58 -4.93 15.46
N ASP A 232 28.60 -4.71 16.37
CA ASP A 232 28.88 -4.86 17.82
C ASP A 232 27.79 -5.50 18.67
N GLY A 233 26.85 -6.25 18.12
CA GLY A 233 25.80 -6.90 18.93
C GLY A 233 24.87 -5.95 19.69
N ARG A 234 25.02 -4.62 19.58
CA ARG A 234 24.17 -3.58 20.11
C ARG A 234 23.36 -2.95 18.98
N PHE A 235 22.10 -2.61 19.26
CA PHE A 235 21.26 -1.85 18.33
C PHE A 235 21.93 -0.49 18.11
N GLY A 236 22.69 -0.35 17.01
CA GLY A 236 23.35 0.88 16.67
C GLY A 236 22.32 1.95 16.38
N THR A 237 22.40 3.08 17.10
CA THR A 237 21.80 4.35 16.67
C THR A 237 22.51 4.75 15.39
N ARG A 238 21.78 5.07 14.32
CA ARG A 238 22.35 5.77 13.16
C ARG A 238 23.02 7.03 13.72
N GLY A 239 24.34 7.15 13.54
CA GLY A 239 25.03 8.39 13.80
C GLY A 239 24.41 9.51 12.97
N GLU A 240 24.27 10.66 13.60
CA GLU A 240 23.71 11.91 13.09
C GLU A 240 24.32 12.36 11.75
#